data_5a6e1b5ebe58b5d7046948d2d4c3319a
#
_entry.id   5a6e1b5ebe58b5d7046948d2d4c3319a
#
_cell.length_a   1.000
_cell.length_b   1.000
_cell.length_c   1.000
_cell.angle_alpha   90.00
_cell.angle_beta   90.00
_cell.angle_gamma   90.00
#
_symmetry.space_group_name_H-M   'P 1'
#
loop_
_entity.id
_entity.type
_entity.pdbx_description
1 polymer ?
#
loop_
_entity_poly.entity_id
_entity_poly.type
_entity_poly.pdbx_seq_one_letter_code
_entity_poly.pdbx_strand_id
1 'polypeptide(L)'
;MKYNFDEKINREGTESVKYDLRDKIFGKADVLPMWVADMDFRTPGFVREAVINRAKYDVYGYTFREDAYFEAIANWIRRRHQWDVKKEWMTYTPGVVAAFNMAVMGLTKEGDEIIIQPPVYPPFFHAVESHNRKLVLNPLIDTDNGFVMDYELLEKQAKTAKMLILCNPHNPVGRCWSREELKKLGDICLKNNVLVFSDEIHCDLVLPGFKHTPFASVCKDFEQHCITAHAASKTFNLAGMATSTIIIANPDLRKQYVDFVDSTEINLGNIFGKIATKTAMEQGEKWLQQLLQYIKGNIDYVVDYINKVLPKIRVHKAQATYMLWLDFSAYNLDNESLNHKMIFEAGLGLNNGKEFGAEQCLRINLACPRSVVVEAMERMKRVFA
;
A
#
# COMPACT_ATOMS: atom_id res chain seq x y z
N MET A 1 3.14 25.54 -10.86
CA MET A 1 1.88 25.60 -10.07
C MET A 1 2.19 25.05 -8.69
N LYS A 2 1.74 25.73 -7.63
CA LYS A 2 1.86 25.27 -6.24
C LYS A 2 0.52 24.66 -5.84
N TYR A 3 0.55 23.42 -5.31
CA TYR A 3 -0.64 22.73 -4.83
C TYR A 3 -0.87 23.08 -3.35
N ASN A 4 -2.15 23.18 -2.95
CA ASN A 4 -2.54 23.45 -1.57
C ASN A 4 -2.92 22.15 -0.87
N PHE A 5 -2.08 21.67 0.06
CA PHE A 5 -2.34 20.52 0.90
C PHE A 5 -2.82 20.90 2.31
N ASP A 6 -2.98 22.19 2.62
CA ASP A 6 -3.50 22.66 3.92
C ASP A 6 -5.01 22.83 3.92
N GLU A 7 -5.68 22.67 2.77
CA GLU A 7 -7.13 22.77 2.66
C GLU A 7 -7.81 21.61 3.39
N LYS A 8 -8.67 21.93 4.36
CA LYS A 8 -9.56 20.96 4.99
C LYS A 8 -10.76 20.70 4.08
N ILE A 9 -10.91 19.48 3.62
CA ILE A 9 -12.00 19.06 2.76
C ILE A 9 -13.02 18.31 3.61
N ASN A 10 -14.27 18.76 3.62
CA ASN A 10 -15.33 17.99 4.23
C ASN A 10 -15.64 16.77 3.36
N ARG A 11 -15.51 15.57 3.94
CA ARG A 11 -15.80 14.30 3.30
C ARG A 11 -16.99 13.56 3.91
N GLU A 12 -17.68 14.17 4.88
CA GLU A 12 -18.90 13.63 5.46
C GLU A 12 -20.04 13.69 4.45
N GLY A 13 -20.89 12.66 4.43
CA GLY A 13 -22.02 12.56 3.49
C GLY A 13 -21.60 12.29 2.04
N THR A 14 -20.40 11.79 1.82
CA THR A 14 -19.87 11.44 0.48
C THR A 14 -19.69 9.94 0.27
N GLU A 15 -20.27 9.12 1.12
CA GLU A 15 -20.08 7.66 1.18
C GLU A 15 -18.60 7.27 1.45
N SER A 16 -17.87 8.17 2.08
CA SER A 16 -16.48 7.94 2.45
C SER A 16 -16.36 6.90 3.54
N VAL A 17 -15.74 5.75 3.25
CA VAL A 17 -15.45 4.71 4.26
C VAL A 17 -14.75 5.30 5.48
N LYS A 18 -13.79 6.22 5.26
CA LYS A 18 -13.01 6.85 6.31
C LYS A 18 -13.84 7.72 7.26
N TYR A 19 -14.83 8.43 6.73
CA TYR A 19 -15.63 9.42 7.49
C TYR A 19 -17.03 8.91 7.85
N ASP A 20 -17.74 8.30 6.92
CA ASP A 20 -19.15 7.99 7.11
C ASP A 20 -19.40 6.66 7.84
N LEU A 21 -18.36 5.80 7.96
CA LEU A 21 -18.43 4.57 8.73
C LEU A 21 -17.80 4.66 10.15
N ARG A 22 -17.47 5.87 10.63
CA ARG A 22 -16.82 6.05 11.94
C ARG A 22 -17.61 5.42 13.09
N ASP A 23 -18.91 5.68 13.15
CA ASP A 23 -19.76 5.12 14.20
C ASP A 23 -19.81 3.60 14.17
N LYS A 24 -19.95 3.03 12.96
CA LYS A 24 -19.97 1.57 12.78
C LYS A 24 -18.64 0.89 13.16
N ILE A 25 -17.51 1.52 12.84
CA ILE A 25 -16.17 0.93 13.03
C ILE A 25 -15.62 1.16 14.42
N PHE A 26 -15.83 2.36 14.97
CA PHE A 26 -15.24 2.79 16.24
C PHE A 26 -16.27 2.86 17.39
N GLY A 27 -17.57 2.68 17.11
CA GLY A 27 -18.63 2.90 18.09
C GLY A 27 -18.76 4.37 18.54
N LYS A 28 -18.19 5.31 17.76
CA LYS A 28 -18.15 6.74 18.07
C LYS A 28 -18.04 7.56 16.78
N ALA A 29 -19.08 8.35 16.48
CA ALA A 29 -19.21 9.09 15.22
C ALA A 29 -18.25 10.29 15.08
N ASP A 30 -17.81 10.87 16.19
CA ASP A 30 -17.03 12.12 16.24
C ASP A 30 -15.52 11.92 16.40
N VAL A 31 -15.01 10.68 16.21
CA VAL A 31 -13.55 10.45 16.19
C VAL A 31 -12.89 11.16 15.02
N LEU A 32 -11.70 11.68 15.22
CA LEU A 32 -10.84 12.18 14.16
C LEU A 32 -10.26 10.98 13.39
N PRO A 33 -10.69 10.73 12.13
CA PRO A 33 -10.35 9.49 11.45
C PRO A 33 -8.98 9.60 10.75
N MET A 34 -8.03 8.79 11.19
CA MET A 34 -6.69 8.69 10.58
C MET A 34 -6.31 7.22 10.31
N TRP A 35 -7.26 6.42 9.82
CA TRP A 35 -7.14 4.97 9.66
C TRP A 35 -7.07 4.48 8.22
N VAL A 36 -8.04 4.82 7.36
CA VAL A 36 -8.04 4.37 5.96
C VAL A 36 -6.84 4.93 5.21
N ALA A 37 -6.18 4.08 4.43
CA ALA A 37 -5.06 4.47 3.58
C ALA A 37 -5.51 5.13 2.27
N ASP A 38 -6.26 6.23 2.39
CA ASP A 38 -6.54 7.23 1.37
C ASP A 38 -6.10 8.62 1.88
N MET A 39 -6.09 9.63 1.02
CA MET A 39 -5.64 10.96 1.38
C MET A 39 -6.82 11.91 1.58
N ASP A 40 -6.67 12.87 2.50
CA ASP A 40 -7.61 13.99 2.68
C ASP A 40 -7.20 15.22 1.82
N PHE A 41 -6.57 14.96 0.69
CA PHE A 41 -6.16 15.94 -0.31
C PHE A 41 -6.99 15.77 -1.58
N ARG A 42 -7.18 16.88 -2.32
CA ARG A 42 -7.81 16.80 -3.63
C ARG A 42 -7.00 15.94 -4.59
N THR A 43 -7.68 15.08 -5.32
CA THR A 43 -7.12 14.47 -6.53
C THR A 43 -6.60 15.57 -7.46
N PRO A 44 -5.44 15.39 -8.13
CA PRO A 44 -4.89 16.39 -9.03
C PRO A 44 -5.92 16.92 -10.04
N GLY A 45 -5.97 18.26 -10.21
CA GLY A 45 -6.97 18.93 -11.06
C GLY A 45 -6.99 18.39 -12.50
N PHE A 46 -5.81 18.10 -13.07
CA PHE A 46 -5.69 17.55 -14.42
C PHE A 46 -6.33 16.14 -14.54
N VAL A 47 -6.29 15.31 -13.50
CA VAL A 47 -6.97 14.01 -13.47
C VAL A 47 -8.49 14.22 -13.39
N ARG A 48 -8.94 15.09 -12.49
CA ARG A 48 -10.36 15.43 -12.35
C ARG A 48 -10.94 15.94 -13.67
N GLU A 49 -10.24 16.85 -14.34
CA GLU A 49 -10.67 17.41 -15.64
C GLU A 49 -10.75 16.36 -16.73
N ALA A 50 -9.79 15.43 -16.80
CA ALA A 50 -9.81 14.32 -17.75
C ALA A 50 -11.03 13.41 -17.53
N VAL A 51 -11.37 13.10 -16.28
CA VAL A 51 -12.55 12.32 -15.91
C VAL A 51 -13.84 13.06 -16.29
N ILE A 52 -13.96 14.36 -15.97
CA ILE A 52 -15.11 15.19 -16.33
C ILE A 52 -15.30 15.25 -17.85
N ASN A 53 -14.22 15.47 -18.60
CA ASN A 53 -14.27 15.53 -20.05
C ASN A 53 -14.74 14.20 -20.66
N ARG A 54 -14.31 13.08 -20.09
CA ARG A 54 -14.82 11.77 -20.52
C ARG A 54 -16.30 11.57 -20.15
N ALA A 55 -16.69 12.04 -18.95
CA ALA A 55 -18.07 11.93 -18.49
C ALA A 55 -19.06 12.76 -19.33
N LYS A 56 -18.61 13.86 -19.94
CA LYS A 56 -19.41 14.66 -20.88
C LYS A 56 -19.75 13.94 -22.19
N TYR A 57 -19.07 12.85 -22.50
CA TYR A 57 -19.42 11.99 -23.64
C TYR A 57 -20.42 10.94 -23.17
N ASP A 58 -21.66 11.11 -23.49
CA ASP A 58 -22.84 10.47 -22.89
C ASP A 58 -22.99 8.96 -23.16
N VAL A 59 -22.01 8.31 -23.79
CA VAL A 59 -22.03 6.86 -24.06
C VAL A 59 -20.98 6.17 -23.20
N TYR A 60 -21.42 5.34 -22.26
CA TYR A 60 -20.59 4.57 -21.33
C TYR A 60 -20.55 3.07 -21.70
N GLY A 61 -20.37 2.79 -23.00
CA GLY A 61 -20.24 1.42 -23.50
C GLY A 61 -18.90 0.76 -23.15
N TYR A 62 -18.73 -0.47 -23.63
CA TYR A 62 -17.49 -1.22 -23.45
C TYR A 62 -16.28 -0.45 -24.01
N THR A 63 -15.17 -0.48 -23.30
CA THR A 63 -13.94 0.18 -23.69
C THR A 63 -12.75 -0.77 -23.58
N PHE A 64 -11.73 -0.53 -24.38
CA PHE A 64 -10.46 -1.26 -24.32
C PHE A 64 -9.33 -0.33 -23.83
N ARG A 65 -8.18 -0.89 -23.49
CA ARG A 65 -6.96 -0.16 -23.16
C ARG A 65 -6.12 -0.02 -24.40
N GLU A 66 -5.98 1.21 -24.87
CA GLU A 66 -5.14 1.53 -26.03
C GLU A 66 -3.64 1.47 -25.67
N ASP A 67 -2.78 1.45 -26.68
CA ASP A 67 -1.33 1.40 -26.51
C ASP A 67 -0.80 2.56 -25.66
N ALA A 68 -1.32 3.76 -25.86
CA ALA A 68 -0.96 4.94 -25.10
C ALA A 68 -1.23 4.81 -23.57
N TYR A 69 -2.18 3.96 -23.16
CA TYR A 69 -2.39 3.65 -21.73
C TYR A 69 -1.20 2.88 -21.14
N PHE A 70 -0.76 1.84 -21.84
CA PHE A 70 0.37 1.03 -21.40
C PHE A 70 1.70 1.79 -21.50
N GLU A 71 1.87 2.60 -22.52
CA GLU A 71 3.03 3.47 -22.71
C GLU A 71 3.16 4.51 -21.59
N ALA A 72 2.05 5.12 -21.17
CA ALA A 72 2.04 6.04 -20.03
C ALA A 72 2.57 5.38 -18.76
N ILE A 73 2.13 4.16 -18.46
CA ILE A 73 2.57 3.37 -17.29
C ILE A 73 4.05 2.96 -17.44
N ALA A 74 4.45 2.41 -18.59
CA ALA A 74 5.83 1.99 -18.83
C ALA A 74 6.80 3.18 -18.71
N ASN A 75 6.44 4.32 -19.30
CA ASN A 75 7.23 5.55 -19.23
C ASN A 75 7.33 6.09 -17.80
N TRP A 76 6.26 5.99 -17.01
CA TRP A 76 6.27 6.36 -15.60
C TRP A 76 7.23 5.49 -14.80
N ILE A 77 7.11 4.17 -14.90
CA ILE A 77 7.95 3.19 -14.20
C ILE A 77 9.43 3.38 -14.59
N ARG A 78 9.72 3.55 -15.89
CA ARG A 78 11.09 3.80 -16.38
C ARG A 78 11.68 5.06 -15.76
N ARG A 79 10.96 6.18 -15.79
CA ARG A 79 11.46 7.46 -15.27
C ARG A 79 11.71 7.42 -13.77
N ARG A 80 10.80 6.82 -13.01
CA ARG A 80 10.86 6.85 -11.55
C ARG A 80 11.65 5.71 -10.93
N HIS A 81 11.54 4.54 -11.51
CA HIS A 81 12.06 3.30 -10.91
C HIS A 81 13.17 2.64 -11.73
N GLN A 82 13.50 3.19 -12.91
CA GLN A 82 14.59 2.70 -13.78
C GLN A 82 14.39 1.22 -14.17
N TRP A 83 13.15 0.83 -14.37
CA TRP A 83 12.78 -0.51 -14.84
C TRP A 83 12.06 -0.39 -16.20
N ASP A 84 12.63 -1.06 -17.20
CA ASP A 84 12.06 -1.09 -18.55
C ASP A 84 11.00 -2.18 -18.67
N VAL A 85 9.75 -1.78 -18.55
CA VAL A 85 8.60 -2.67 -18.64
C VAL A 85 8.03 -2.65 -20.05
N LYS A 86 7.74 -3.84 -20.60
CA LYS A 86 7.12 -3.98 -21.91
C LYS A 86 5.60 -4.03 -21.80
N LYS A 87 4.90 -3.49 -22.79
CA LYS A 87 3.43 -3.49 -22.88
C LYS A 87 2.85 -4.91 -22.75
N GLU A 88 3.43 -5.87 -23.45
CA GLU A 88 2.98 -7.27 -23.45
C GLU A 88 3.14 -7.99 -22.08
N TRP A 89 3.84 -7.40 -21.13
CA TRP A 89 3.94 -7.91 -19.78
C TRP A 89 2.79 -7.47 -18.88
N MET A 90 2.00 -6.48 -19.34
CA MET A 90 0.99 -5.83 -18.51
C MET A 90 -0.39 -6.43 -18.69
N THR A 91 -1.08 -6.68 -17.60
CA THR A 91 -2.51 -6.98 -17.54
C THR A 91 -3.19 -6.14 -16.47
N TYR A 92 -4.51 -6.26 -16.38
CA TYR A 92 -5.34 -5.44 -15.50
C TYR A 92 -6.05 -6.30 -14.44
N THR A 93 -6.24 -5.69 -13.25
CA THR A 93 -7.24 -6.12 -12.27
C THR A 93 -7.91 -4.89 -11.60
N PRO A 94 -9.12 -5.05 -11.02
CA PRO A 94 -9.83 -3.94 -10.36
C PRO A 94 -9.23 -3.60 -8.98
N GLY A 95 -7.92 -3.41 -8.93
CA GLY A 95 -7.15 -3.11 -7.73
C GLY A 95 -6.18 -4.22 -7.34
N VAL A 96 -5.16 -3.87 -6.55
CA VAL A 96 -4.07 -4.78 -6.18
C VAL A 96 -4.55 -5.89 -5.24
N VAL A 97 -5.58 -5.63 -4.41
CA VAL A 97 -6.19 -6.68 -3.57
C VAL A 97 -6.79 -7.79 -4.42
N ALA A 98 -7.51 -7.44 -5.49
CA ALA A 98 -7.99 -8.43 -6.45
C ALA A 98 -6.82 -9.18 -7.11
N ALA A 99 -5.73 -8.47 -7.46
CA ALA A 99 -4.59 -9.06 -8.13
C ALA A 99 -3.92 -10.18 -7.33
N PHE A 100 -3.61 -9.97 -6.04
CA PHE A 100 -2.97 -11.03 -5.26
C PHE A 100 -3.94 -12.16 -4.90
N ASN A 101 -5.25 -11.88 -4.73
CA ASN A 101 -6.25 -12.94 -4.61
C ASN A 101 -6.28 -13.83 -5.86
N MET A 102 -6.27 -13.23 -7.07
CA MET A 102 -6.20 -13.98 -8.32
C MET A 102 -4.90 -14.79 -8.43
N ALA A 103 -3.76 -14.25 -8.00
CA ALA A 103 -2.50 -14.99 -7.97
C ALA A 103 -2.55 -16.18 -7.00
N VAL A 104 -3.09 -15.99 -5.79
CA VAL A 104 -3.27 -17.07 -4.80
C VAL A 104 -4.16 -18.16 -5.38
N MET A 105 -5.31 -17.82 -5.94
CA MET A 105 -6.25 -18.81 -6.49
C MET A 105 -5.74 -19.51 -7.74
N GLY A 106 -5.18 -18.74 -8.68
CA GLY A 106 -4.81 -19.23 -10.02
C GLY A 106 -3.44 -19.92 -10.11
N LEU A 107 -2.53 -19.63 -9.16
CA LEU A 107 -1.14 -20.11 -9.24
C LEU A 107 -0.74 -21.01 -8.08
N THR A 108 -1.63 -21.25 -7.12
CA THR A 108 -1.42 -22.17 -6.02
C THR A 108 -2.64 -23.08 -5.86
N LYS A 109 -2.52 -24.14 -5.05
CA LYS A 109 -3.58 -25.11 -4.75
C LYS A 109 -3.99 -24.98 -3.28
N GLU A 110 -5.17 -25.49 -2.95
CA GLU A 110 -5.59 -25.65 -1.55
C GLU A 110 -4.55 -26.44 -0.76
N GLY A 111 -4.25 -25.96 0.44
CA GLY A 111 -3.22 -26.53 1.31
C GLY A 111 -1.79 -26.10 1.02
N ASP A 112 -1.52 -25.39 -0.09
CA ASP A 112 -0.20 -24.81 -0.36
C ASP A 112 0.16 -23.74 0.67
N GLU A 113 1.43 -23.66 1.05
CA GLU A 113 1.96 -22.71 1.99
C GLU A 113 2.31 -21.39 1.31
N ILE A 114 1.82 -20.28 1.88
CA ILE A 114 2.08 -18.91 1.40
C ILE A 114 2.67 -18.08 2.53
N ILE A 115 3.85 -17.48 2.27
CA ILE A 115 4.57 -16.66 3.23
C ILE A 115 4.11 -15.21 3.15
N ILE A 116 3.86 -14.60 4.31
CA ILE A 116 3.71 -13.14 4.48
C ILE A 116 4.58 -12.67 5.65
N GLN A 117 4.89 -11.37 5.70
CA GLN A 117 5.86 -10.80 6.64
C GLN A 117 5.23 -9.77 7.59
N PRO A 118 4.52 -10.20 8.69
CA PRO A 118 3.92 -9.28 9.63
C PRO A 118 4.99 -8.47 10.44
N PRO A 119 4.61 -7.26 10.94
CA PRO A 119 3.31 -6.63 10.72
C PRO A 119 3.15 -6.20 9.26
N VAL A 120 2.04 -6.61 8.64
CA VAL A 120 1.81 -6.41 7.20
C VAL A 120 0.33 -6.15 6.90
N TYR A 121 0.03 -5.67 5.71
CA TYR A 121 -1.29 -5.31 5.25
C TYR A 121 -2.33 -6.44 5.45
N PRO A 122 -3.43 -6.19 6.22
CA PRO A 122 -4.36 -7.23 6.64
C PRO A 122 -4.96 -8.08 5.52
N PRO A 123 -5.28 -7.54 4.33
CA PRO A 123 -5.78 -8.37 3.25
C PRO A 123 -4.86 -9.48 2.75
N PHE A 124 -3.56 -9.47 3.10
CA PHE A 124 -2.68 -10.60 2.77
C PHE A 124 -3.05 -11.86 3.58
N PHE A 125 -3.37 -11.69 4.87
CA PHE A 125 -3.88 -12.79 5.70
C PHE A 125 -5.16 -13.36 5.10
N HIS A 126 -6.13 -12.49 4.79
CA HIS A 126 -7.40 -12.90 4.21
C HIS A 126 -7.25 -13.61 2.87
N ALA A 127 -6.35 -13.15 2.00
CA ALA A 127 -6.13 -13.78 0.70
C ALA A 127 -5.62 -15.23 0.83
N VAL A 128 -4.81 -15.52 1.85
CA VAL A 128 -4.31 -16.87 2.10
C VAL A 128 -5.39 -17.74 2.72
N GLU A 129 -6.02 -17.28 3.79
CA GLU A 129 -6.97 -18.07 4.60
C GLU A 129 -8.30 -18.29 3.88
N SER A 130 -8.86 -17.24 3.23
CA SER A 130 -10.16 -17.34 2.54
C SER A 130 -10.15 -18.29 1.35
N HIS A 131 -8.97 -18.63 0.84
CA HIS A 131 -8.82 -19.56 -0.28
C HIS A 131 -8.23 -20.92 0.14
N ASN A 132 -8.34 -21.30 1.41
CA ASN A 132 -7.87 -22.58 1.94
C ASN A 132 -6.36 -22.85 1.72
N ARG A 133 -5.53 -21.81 1.66
CA ARG A 133 -4.07 -21.94 1.67
C ARG A 133 -3.57 -21.87 3.10
N LYS A 134 -2.39 -22.43 3.35
CA LYS A 134 -1.76 -22.38 4.66
C LYS A 134 -0.96 -21.10 4.82
N LEU A 135 -1.32 -20.32 5.83
CA LEU A 135 -0.61 -19.10 6.19
C LEU A 135 0.71 -19.44 6.89
N VAL A 136 1.81 -18.94 6.35
CA VAL A 136 3.16 -19.05 6.92
C VAL A 136 3.65 -17.65 7.28
N LEU A 137 3.85 -17.40 8.57
CA LEU A 137 4.29 -16.10 9.07
C LEU A 137 5.82 -16.05 9.14
N ASN A 138 6.41 -15.07 8.46
CA ASN A 138 7.81 -14.68 8.55
C ASN A 138 7.89 -13.28 9.17
N PRO A 139 7.73 -13.13 10.50
CA PRO A 139 7.64 -11.83 11.13
C PRO A 139 8.89 -11.00 10.90
N LEU A 140 8.71 -9.71 10.65
CA LEU A 140 9.82 -8.76 10.65
C LEU A 140 10.40 -8.63 12.05
N ILE A 141 11.71 -8.46 12.13
CA ILE A 141 12.41 -8.21 13.38
C ILE A 141 12.46 -6.69 13.60
N ASP A 142 11.93 -6.23 14.71
CA ASP A 142 12.04 -4.82 15.13
C ASP A 142 13.37 -4.58 15.82
N THR A 143 14.19 -3.69 15.28
CA THR A 143 15.50 -3.31 15.78
C THR A 143 15.54 -1.82 16.10
N ASP A 144 16.59 -1.34 16.76
CA ASP A 144 16.77 0.09 17.05
C ASP A 144 16.85 0.94 15.75
N ASN A 145 17.24 0.33 14.63
CA ASN A 145 17.37 1.00 13.35
C ASN A 145 16.15 0.78 12.42
N GLY A 146 15.05 0.21 12.93
CA GLY A 146 13.84 -0.12 12.18
C GLY A 146 13.68 -1.60 11.93
N PHE A 147 12.65 -1.93 11.17
CA PHE A 147 12.30 -3.32 10.88
C PHE A 147 13.22 -3.94 9.82
N VAL A 148 13.58 -5.21 10.01
CA VAL A 148 14.39 -5.99 9.07
C VAL A 148 13.72 -7.35 8.82
N MET A 149 14.05 -7.99 7.69
CA MET A 149 13.56 -9.33 7.35
C MET A 149 14.32 -10.42 8.11
N ASP A 150 13.61 -11.44 8.60
CA ASP A 150 14.22 -12.66 9.14
C ASP A 150 14.53 -13.64 8.00
N TYR A 151 15.75 -13.56 7.47
CA TYR A 151 16.20 -14.41 6.38
C TYR A 151 16.48 -15.85 6.80
N GLU A 152 16.86 -16.08 8.06
CA GLU A 152 17.13 -17.43 8.55
C GLU A 152 15.84 -18.23 8.69
N LEU A 153 14.79 -17.59 9.19
CA LEU A 153 13.45 -18.17 9.22
C LEU A 153 12.90 -18.35 7.81
N LEU A 154 13.08 -17.35 6.93
CA LEU A 154 12.64 -17.41 5.55
C LEU A 154 13.28 -18.61 4.80
N GLU A 155 14.57 -18.87 4.98
CA GLU A 155 15.25 -19.99 4.32
C GLU A 155 14.68 -21.35 4.75
N LYS A 156 14.21 -21.47 5.98
CA LYS A 156 13.54 -22.69 6.47
C LYS A 156 12.15 -22.84 5.86
N GLN A 157 11.37 -21.76 5.84
CA GLN A 157 9.99 -21.73 5.37
C GLN A 157 9.88 -21.89 3.85
N ALA A 158 10.83 -21.33 3.10
CA ALA A 158 10.87 -21.42 1.64
C ALA A 158 10.98 -22.85 1.11
N LYS A 159 11.42 -23.82 1.91
CA LYS A 159 11.54 -25.23 1.48
C LYS A 159 10.21 -25.87 1.10
N THR A 160 9.12 -25.41 1.68
CA THR A 160 7.76 -25.96 1.49
C THR A 160 6.79 -24.96 0.87
N ALA A 161 7.05 -23.67 1.04
CA ALA A 161 6.19 -22.61 0.53
C ALA A 161 6.14 -22.59 -1.01
N LYS A 162 5.00 -22.17 -1.56
CA LYS A 162 4.78 -22.01 -3.01
C LYS A 162 4.83 -20.56 -3.44
N MET A 163 4.45 -19.64 -2.55
CA MET A 163 4.40 -18.21 -2.84
C MET A 163 4.83 -17.39 -1.62
N LEU A 164 5.42 -16.25 -1.87
CA LEU A 164 5.63 -15.18 -0.90
C LEU A 164 4.94 -13.93 -1.40
N ILE A 165 4.10 -13.30 -0.57
CA ILE A 165 3.49 -12.00 -0.87
C ILE A 165 4.36 -10.93 -0.21
N LEU A 166 5.14 -10.23 -1.02
CA LEU A 166 6.06 -9.17 -0.59
C LEU A 166 5.34 -7.82 -0.60
N CYS A 167 5.42 -7.06 0.48
CA CYS A 167 4.98 -5.66 0.54
C CYS A 167 6.19 -4.74 0.30
N ASN A 168 6.24 -4.04 -0.84
CA ASN A 168 7.42 -3.27 -1.25
C ASN A 168 7.05 -1.94 -1.94
N PRO A 169 7.10 -0.79 -1.27
CA PRO A 169 7.45 -0.53 0.14
C PRO A 169 6.48 -1.13 1.15
N HIS A 170 6.97 -1.39 2.37
CA HIS A 170 6.26 -2.16 3.38
C HIS A 170 5.28 -1.32 4.22
N ASN A 171 4.02 -1.65 4.14
CA ASN A 171 2.95 -1.13 4.98
C ASN A 171 2.61 -2.18 6.07
N PRO A 172 2.64 -1.84 7.38
CA PRO A 172 2.49 -0.49 7.94
C PRO A 172 3.80 0.21 8.36
N VAL A 173 4.92 -0.47 8.38
CA VAL A 173 6.15 0.01 9.02
C VAL A 173 6.93 1.05 8.22
N GLY A 174 6.51 1.33 6.99
CA GLY A 174 7.10 2.38 6.15
C GLY A 174 8.51 2.07 5.66
N ARG A 175 8.92 0.80 5.63
CA ARG A 175 10.23 0.41 5.09
C ARG A 175 10.26 0.49 3.55
N CYS A 176 11.34 1.01 3.03
CA CYS A 176 11.71 0.93 1.62
C CYS A 176 12.91 -0.03 1.52
N TRP A 177 12.67 -1.26 1.06
CA TRP A 177 13.69 -2.30 1.03
C TRP A 177 14.83 -1.93 0.08
N SER A 178 16.07 -2.12 0.51
CA SER A 178 17.24 -1.91 -0.33
C SER A 178 17.38 -3.00 -1.39
N ARG A 179 18.18 -2.72 -2.42
CA ARG A 179 18.48 -3.71 -3.47
C ARG A 179 19.12 -4.98 -2.89
N GLU A 180 19.96 -4.84 -1.89
CA GLU A 180 20.65 -5.92 -1.20
C GLU A 180 19.68 -6.78 -0.38
N GLU A 181 18.74 -6.13 0.34
CA GLU A 181 17.69 -6.82 1.09
C GLU A 181 16.79 -7.63 0.14
N LEU A 182 16.35 -7.00 -0.95
CA LEU A 182 15.51 -7.66 -1.97
C LEU A 182 16.27 -8.79 -2.68
N LYS A 183 17.58 -8.61 -2.94
CA LYS A 183 18.41 -9.66 -3.54
C LYS A 183 18.48 -10.89 -2.65
N LYS A 184 18.73 -10.70 -1.35
CA LYS A 184 18.82 -11.78 -0.39
C LYS A 184 17.51 -12.56 -0.26
N LEU A 185 16.38 -11.86 -0.18
CA LEU A 185 15.04 -12.47 -0.20
C LEU A 185 14.81 -13.26 -1.49
N GLY A 186 15.09 -12.63 -2.64
CA GLY A 186 14.87 -13.20 -3.95
C GLY A 186 15.74 -14.44 -4.23
N ASP A 187 17.01 -14.44 -3.80
CA ASP A 187 17.89 -15.60 -3.91
C ASP A 187 17.34 -16.82 -3.15
N ILE A 188 16.79 -16.59 -1.93
CA ILE A 188 16.15 -17.64 -1.14
C ILE A 188 14.89 -18.17 -1.85
N CYS A 189 14.04 -17.28 -2.35
CA CYS A 189 12.82 -17.66 -3.05
C CYS A 189 13.14 -18.42 -4.34
N LEU A 190 14.06 -17.92 -5.16
CA LEU A 190 14.45 -18.55 -6.43
C LEU A 190 15.06 -19.95 -6.22
N LYS A 191 15.97 -20.09 -5.27
CA LYS A 191 16.61 -21.38 -4.90
C LYS A 191 15.58 -22.46 -4.54
N ASN A 192 14.46 -22.06 -3.93
CA ASN A 192 13.41 -22.97 -3.45
C ASN A 192 12.17 -22.99 -4.35
N ASN A 193 12.20 -22.35 -5.51
CA ASN A 193 11.07 -22.22 -6.43
C ASN A 193 9.81 -21.61 -5.79
N VAL A 194 9.99 -20.60 -4.93
CA VAL A 194 8.92 -19.82 -4.33
C VAL A 194 8.60 -18.63 -5.22
N LEU A 195 7.38 -18.58 -5.78
CA LEU A 195 6.92 -17.43 -6.59
C LEU A 195 6.78 -16.19 -5.70
N VAL A 196 7.33 -15.06 -6.13
CA VAL A 196 7.18 -13.79 -5.42
C VAL A 196 6.06 -12.97 -6.06
N PHE A 197 5.01 -12.67 -5.29
CA PHE A 197 4.06 -11.62 -5.63
C PHE A 197 4.50 -10.32 -4.94
N SER A 198 5.03 -9.36 -5.69
CA SER A 198 5.49 -8.07 -5.17
C SER A 198 4.36 -7.03 -5.26
N ASP A 199 3.74 -6.71 -4.12
CA ASP A 199 2.80 -5.59 -4.01
C ASP A 199 3.59 -4.27 -3.92
N GLU A 200 3.65 -3.55 -5.04
CA GLU A 200 4.37 -2.29 -5.17
C GLU A 200 3.42 -1.08 -5.27
N ILE A 201 2.22 -1.18 -4.70
CA ILE A 201 1.21 -0.11 -4.74
C ILE A 201 1.70 1.21 -4.10
N HIS A 202 2.70 1.14 -3.22
CA HIS A 202 3.30 2.29 -2.56
C HIS A 202 4.63 2.75 -3.18
N CYS A 203 5.06 2.18 -4.31
CA CYS A 203 6.38 2.42 -4.92
C CYS A 203 6.70 3.89 -5.20
N ASP A 204 5.70 4.70 -5.53
CA ASP A 204 5.85 6.14 -5.80
C ASP A 204 5.86 7.00 -4.53
N LEU A 205 5.44 6.44 -3.40
CA LEU A 205 5.33 7.14 -2.12
C LEU A 205 6.58 6.98 -1.26
N VAL A 206 7.73 7.00 -1.90
CA VAL A 206 9.05 6.96 -1.25
C VAL A 206 9.46 8.38 -0.89
N LEU A 207 9.83 8.58 0.37
CA LEU A 207 10.15 9.89 0.91
C LEU A 207 11.50 10.39 0.39
N PRO A 208 11.70 11.72 0.30
CA PRO A 208 12.96 12.31 -0.12
C PRO A 208 14.16 11.79 0.71
N GLY A 209 15.18 11.32 0.00
CA GLY A 209 16.38 10.69 0.57
C GLY A 209 16.39 9.16 0.45
N PHE A 210 15.29 8.54 0.04
CA PHE A 210 15.19 7.11 -0.22
C PHE A 210 14.82 6.82 -1.68
N LYS A 211 15.01 5.57 -2.10
CA LYS A 211 14.72 5.14 -3.48
C LYS A 211 14.04 3.78 -3.46
N HIS A 212 12.91 3.66 -4.15
CA HIS A 212 12.28 2.36 -4.40
C HIS A 212 13.11 1.54 -5.41
N THR A 213 13.20 0.26 -5.17
CA THR A 213 13.74 -0.72 -6.11
C THR A 213 12.62 -1.73 -6.43
N PRO A 214 12.10 -1.77 -7.67
CA PRO A 214 11.18 -2.82 -8.07
C PRO A 214 11.83 -4.18 -7.89
N PHE A 215 11.14 -5.13 -7.27
CA PHE A 215 11.70 -6.46 -7.01
C PHE A 215 12.19 -7.13 -8.29
N ALA A 216 11.38 -7.08 -9.35
CA ALA A 216 11.72 -7.61 -10.66
C ALA A 216 13.00 -7.01 -11.27
N SER A 217 13.32 -5.76 -10.94
CA SER A 217 14.50 -5.06 -11.49
C SER A 217 15.82 -5.45 -10.84
N VAL A 218 15.79 -6.22 -9.75
CA VAL A 218 17.01 -6.61 -9.02
C VAL A 218 17.91 -7.49 -9.87
N CYS A 219 17.37 -8.49 -10.53
CA CYS A 219 18.08 -9.30 -11.53
C CYS A 219 17.10 -9.96 -12.52
N LYS A 220 17.64 -10.49 -13.64
CA LYS A 220 16.82 -11.10 -14.69
C LYS A 220 16.05 -12.34 -14.24
N ASP A 221 16.62 -13.12 -13.36
CA ASP A 221 15.98 -14.34 -12.86
C ASP A 221 14.76 -13.99 -11.99
N PHE A 222 14.83 -12.91 -11.18
CA PHE A 222 13.68 -12.43 -10.41
C PHE A 222 12.59 -11.89 -11.32
N GLU A 223 12.94 -11.15 -12.39
CA GLU A 223 11.99 -10.67 -13.39
C GLU A 223 11.18 -11.82 -14.02
N GLN A 224 11.81 -12.98 -14.19
CA GLN A 224 11.15 -14.18 -14.72
C GLN A 224 10.39 -14.99 -13.68
N HIS A 225 10.61 -14.72 -12.38
CA HIS A 225 10.05 -15.51 -11.28
C HIS A 225 9.23 -14.66 -10.30
N CYS A 226 8.59 -13.59 -10.79
CA CYS A 226 7.73 -12.76 -9.97
C CYS A 226 6.54 -12.17 -10.74
N ILE A 227 5.57 -11.71 -9.95
CA ILE A 227 4.45 -10.88 -10.36
C ILE A 227 4.58 -9.56 -9.62
N THR A 228 4.56 -8.44 -10.34
CA THR A 228 4.59 -7.11 -9.74
C THR A 228 3.22 -6.43 -9.90
N ALA A 229 2.66 -5.93 -8.81
CA ALA A 229 1.41 -5.17 -8.81
C ALA A 229 1.69 -3.68 -8.62
N HIS A 230 1.24 -2.86 -9.56
CA HIS A 230 1.40 -1.40 -9.57
C HIS A 230 0.04 -0.71 -9.74
N ALA A 231 -0.15 0.45 -9.09
CA ALA A 231 -1.38 1.23 -9.24
C ALA A 231 -1.18 2.72 -8.96
N ALA A 232 -1.94 3.56 -9.65
CA ALA A 232 -2.03 5.00 -9.38
C ALA A 232 -2.84 5.34 -8.10
N SER A 233 -3.53 4.36 -7.53
CA SER A 233 -4.56 4.55 -6.50
C SER A 233 -4.02 5.18 -5.21
N LYS A 234 -2.86 4.75 -4.73
CA LYS A 234 -2.23 5.35 -3.54
C LYS A 234 -1.44 6.62 -3.87
N THR A 235 -0.78 6.64 -5.02
CA THR A 235 0.05 7.75 -5.47
C THR A 235 -0.76 9.03 -5.70
N PHE A 236 -1.96 8.93 -6.28
CA PHE A 236 -2.77 10.06 -6.73
C PHE A 236 -4.16 10.14 -6.08
N ASN A 237 -4.39 9.39 -4.99
CA ASN A 237 -5.67 9.34 -4.29
C ASN A 237 -6.83 8.86 -5.19
N LEU A 238 -6.63 7.77 -5.91
CA LEU A 238 -7.55 7.22 -6.90
C LEU A 238 -8.11 5.83 -6.52
N ALA A 239 -8.16 5.50 -5.22
CA ALA A 239 -8.59 4.18 -4.77
C ALA A 239 -10.00 3.81 -5.27
N GLY A 240 -10.93 4.76 -5.27
CA GLY A 240 -12.29 4.58 -5.77
C GLY A 240 -12.39 4.33 -7.29
N MET A 241 -11.29 4.50 -8.04
CA MET A 241 -11.23 4.22 -9.48
C MET A 241 -10.95 2.74 -9.80
N ALA A 242 -10.72 1.90 -8.80
CA ALA A 242 -10.59 0.44 -8.91
C ALA A 242 -9.76 0.00 -10.13
N THR A 243 -8.50 0.44 -10.22
CA THR A 243 -7.63 0.17 -11.37
C THR A 243 -6.21 -0.12 -10.92
N SER A 244 -5.65 -1.25 -11.34
CA SER A 244 -4.25 -1.62 -11.16
C SER A 244 -3.66 -2.25 -12.41
N THR A 245 -2.35 -2.28 -12.49
CA THR A 245 -1.57 -2.91 -13.56
C THR A 245 -0.71 -4.01 -12.95
N ILE A 246 -0.82 -5.21 -13.50
CA ILE A 246 -0.05 -6.36 -13.10
C ILE A 246 0.98 -6.65 -14.17
N ILE A 247 2.23 -6.78 -13.77
CA ILE A 247 3.39 -6.87 -14.65
C ILE A 247 4.04 -8.24 -14.44
N ILE A 248 4.10 -9.03 -15.50
CA ILE A 248 4.62 -10.40 -15.50
C ILE A 248 5.47 -10.59 -16.75
N ALA A 249 6.78 -10.65 -16.59
CA ALA A 249 7.72 -10.76 -17.72
C ALA A 249 7.71 -12.18 -18.31
N ASN A 250 7.66 -13.21 -17.48
CA ASN A 250 7.62 -14.61 -17.91
C ASN A 250 6.32 -14.91 -18.67
N PRO A 251 6.38 -15.35 -19.94
CA PRO A 251 5.20 -15.58 -20.76
C PRO A 251 4.30 -16.72 -20.27
N ASP A 252 4.88 -17.79 -19.73
CA ASP A 252 4.11 -18.94 -19.26
C ASP A 252 3.39 -18.62 -17.93
N LEU A 253 4.08 -17.97 -17.00
CA LEU A 253 3.48 -17.47 -15.76
C LEU A 253 2.37 -16.45 -16.07
N ARG A 254 2.64 -15.53 -16.99
CA ARG A 254 1.64 -14.54 -17.42
C ARG A 254 0.42 -15.19 -18.03
N LYS A 255 0.61 -16.20 -18.90
CA LYS A 255 -0.51 -16.94 -19.49
C LYS A 255 -1.37 -17.60 -18.43
N GLN A 256 -0.77 -18.30 -17.45
CA GLN A 256 -1.51 -18.94 -16.36
C GLN A 256 -2.31 -17.91 -15.54
N TYR A 257 -1.68 -16.79 -15.20
CA TYR A 257 -2.35 -15.72 -14.43
C TYR A 257 -3.50 -15.09 -15.23
N VAL A 258 -3.27 -14.75 -16.49
CA VAL A 258 -4.27 -14.11 -17.37
C VAL A 258 -5.43 -15.05 -17.65
N ASP A 259 -5.18 -16.31 -17.99
CA ASP A 259 -6.24 -17.31 -18.21
C ASP A 259 -7.16 -17.43 -16.98
N PHE A 260 -6.58 -17.38 -15.77
CA PHE A 260 -7.36 -17.41 -14.55
C PHE A 260 -8.18 -16.13 -14.36
N VAL A 261 -7.58 -14.96 -14.54
CA VAL A 261 -8.28 -13.66 -14.44
C VAL A 261 -9.42 -13.58 -15.45
N ASP A 262 -9.17 -14.00 -16.69
CA ASP A 262 -10.17 -14.00 -17.77
C ASP A 262 -11.36 -14.92 -17.45
N SER A 263 -11.10 -16.06 -16.79
CA SER A 263 -12.19 -16.97 -16.36
C SER A 263 -13.14 -16.36 -15.32
N THR A 264 -12.74 -15.28 -14.66
CA THR A 264 -13.56 -14.56 -13.68
C THR A 264 -14.28 -13.33 -14.25
N GLU A 265 -14.07 -12.99 -15.52
CA GLU A 265 -14.68 -11.87 -16.25
C GLU A 265 -14.45 -10.48 -15.62
N ILE A 266 -13.41 -10.33 -14.78
CA ILE A 266 -13.11 -9.05 -14.06
C ILE A 266 -12.15 -8.14 -14.84
N ASN A 267 -11.66 -8.56 -16.00
CA ASN A 267 -10.61 -7.88 -16.76
C ASN A 267 -11.07 -6.64 -17.54
N LEU A 268 -12.37 -6.40 -17.67
CA LEU A 268 -12.92 -5.29 -18.46
C LEU A 268 -12.54 -3.92 -17.85
N GLY A 269 -12.62 -3.80 -16.53
CA GLY A 269 -12.34 -2.56 -15.81
C GLY A 269 -13.41 -1.49 -16.01
N ASN A 270 -13.10 -0.28 -15.58
CA ASN A 270 -13.99 0.86 -15.76
C ASN A 270 -13.36 1.97 -16.59
N ILE A 271 -14.23 2.71 -17.27
CA ILE A 271 -13.85 3.75 -18.22
C ILE A 271 -13.09 4.92 -17.56
N PHE A 272 -13.49 5.31 -16.34
CA PHE A 272 -12.92 6.45 -15.64
C PHE A 272 -11.57 6.11 -15.00
N GLY A 273 -11.44 4.90 -14.46
CA GLY A 273 -10.18 4.42 -13.87
C GLY A 273 -9.04 4.35 -14.89
N LYS A 274 -9.35 3.92 -16.12
CA LYS A 274 -8.39 3.90 -17.24
C LYS A 274 -7.88 5.31 -17.55
N ILE A 275 -8.79 6.27 -17.72
CA ILE A 275 -8.44 7.65 -18.07
C ILE A 275 -7.72 8.34 -16.92
N ALA A 276 -8.20 8.18 -15.69
CA ALA A 276 -7.57 8.72 -14.50
C ALA A 276 -6.13 8.22 -14.34
N THR A 277 -5.90 6.90 -14.50
CA THR A 277 -4.56 6.30 -14.40
C THR A 277 -3.63 6.82 -15.48
N LYS A 278 -4.05 6.79 -16.77
CA LYS A 278 -3.24 7.32 -17.88
C LYS A 278 -2.82 8.75 -17.63
N THR A 279 -3.78 9.63 -17.35
CA THR A 279 -3.53 11.06 -17.14
C THR A 279 -2.63 11.31 -15.93
N ALA A 280 -2.82 10.55 -14.84
CA ALA A 280 -1.98 10.64 -13.65
C ALA A 280 -0.51 10.29 -13.96
N MET A 281 -0.26 9.20 -14.71
CA MET A 281 1.07 8.76 -15.09
C MET A 281 1.76 9.71 -16.10
N GLU A 282 1.00 10.37 -16.97
CA GLU A 282 1.53 11.34 -17.92
C GLU A 282 1.91 12.68 -17.26
N GLN A 283 1.10 13.18 -16.31
CA GLN A 283 1.18 14.56 -15.84
C GLN A 283 1.50 14.72 -14.35
N GLY A 284 1.52 13.62 -13.58
CA GLY A 284 1.49 13.64 -12.12
C GLY A 284 2.78 14.03 -11.41
N GLU A 285 3.93 14.06 -12.10
CA GLU A 285 5.27 14.20 -11.48
C GLU A 285 5.39 15.41 -10.54
N LYS A 286 4.99 16.60 -10.98
CA LYS A 286 5.08 17.82 -10.16
C LYS A 286 4.18 17.83 -8.95
N TRP A 287 2.99 17.23 -9.07
CA TRP A 287 2.06 17.10 -7.96
C TRP A 287 2.63 16.14 -6.91
N LEU A 288 3.10 14.98 -7.35
CA LEU A 288 3.69 13.97 -6.48
C LEU A 288 4.91 14.47 -5.72
N GLN A 289 5.82 15.19 -6.40
CA GLN A 289 6.99 15.79 -5.75
C GLN A 289 6.60 16.73 -4.59
N GLN A 290 5.59 17.58 -4.79
CA GLN A 290 5.09 18.47 -3.74
C GLN A 290 4.38 17.71 -2.62
N LEU A 291 3.59 16.69 -2.98
CA LEU A 291 2.94 15.81 -2.00
C LEU A 291 3.97 15.13 -1.09
N LEU A 292 5.02 14.54 -1.66
CA LEU A 292 6.05 13.83 -0.89
C LEU A 292 6.77 14.75 0.09
N GLN A 293 7.05 16.00 -0.30
CA GLN A 293 7.61 17.00 0.61
C GLN A 293 6.66 17.33 1.75
N TYR A 294 5.37 17.47 1.45
CA TYR A 294 4.36 17.77 2.47
C TYR A 294 4.19 16.61 3.45
N ILE A 295 4.06 15.38 2.94
CA ILE A 295 3.97 14.17 3.76
C ILE A 295 5.21 13.99 4.63
N LYS A 296 6.41 14.19 4.05
CA LYS A 296 7.66 14.15 4.82
C LYS A 296 7.61 15.13 5.99
N GLY A 297 7.15 16.34 5.75
CA GLY A 297 6.98 17.33 6.81
C GLY A 297 6.03 16.86 7.90
N ASN A 298 4.89 16.21 7.55
CA ASN A 298 3.96 15.64 8.53
C ASN A 298 4.60 14.52 9.35
N ILE A 299 5.32 13.63 8.70
CA ILE A 299 6.04 12.53 9.36
C ILE A 299 7.11 13.06 10.30
N ASP A 300 7.96 13.99 9.83
CA ASP A 300 9.00 14.61 10.66
C ASP A 300 8.39 15.26 11.90
N TYR A 301 7.30 16.00 11.75
CA TYR A 301 6.60 16.63 12.88
C TYR A 301 6.10 15.61 13.91
N VAL A 302 5.46 14.52 13.47
CA VAL A 302 4.92 13.50 14.36
C VAL A 302 6.05 12.77 15.11
N VAL A 303 7.10 12.38 14.40
CA VAL A 303 8.26 11.69 15.01
C VAL A 303 8.94 12.60 16.04
N ASP A 304 9.17 13.86 15.70
CA ASP A 304 9.77 14.83 16.63
C ASP A 304 8.88 15.09 17.84
N TYR A 305 7.56 15.20 17.64
CA TYR A 305 6.59 15.39 18.72
C TYR A 305 6.56 14.20 19.66
N ILE A 306 6.45 12.98 19.13
CA ILE A 306 6.44 11.74 19.91
C ILE A 306 7.72 11.65 20.75
N ASN A 307 8.88 11.81 20.14
CA ASN A 307 10.16 11.69 20.86
C ASN A 307 10.32 12.72 21.98
N LYS A 308 9.74 13.92 21.83
CA LYS A 308 9.86 14.99 22.84
C LYS A 308 8.77 14.97 23.90
N VAL A 309 7.54 14.60 23.53
CA VAL A 309 6.34 14.79 24.36
C VAL A 309 5.73 13.48 24.84
N LEU A 310 5.88 12.40 24.03
CA LEU A 310 5.31 11.08 24.28
C LEU A 310 6.38 9.97 24.21
N PRO A 311 7.50 10.08 24.95
CA PRO A 311 8.69 9.24 24.75
C PRO A 311 8.48 7.76 25.07
N LYS A 312 7.35 7.38 25.67
CA LYS A 312 6.96 5.98 25.84
C LYS A 312 6.37 5.35 24.57
N ILE A 313 5.97 6.15 23.58
CA ILE A 313 5.55 5.63 22.29
C ILE A 313 6.81 5.47 21.44
N ARG A 314 7.08 4.23 21.00
CA ARG A 314 8.18 3.99 20.08
C ARG A 314 7.69 4.17 18.63
N VAL A 315 8.46 4.89 17.85
CA VAL A 315 8.17 5.16 16.45
C VAL A 315 9.45 5.17 15.63
N HIS A 316 9.48 4.40 14.54
CA HIS A 316 10.53 4.50 13.53
C HIS A 316 10.14 5.51 12.47
N LYS A 317 11.12 6.28 12.01
CA LYS A 317 10.90 7.20 10.89
C LYS A 317 10.64 6.43 9.61
N ALA A 318 9.49 6.64 9.00
CA ALA A 318 9.15 6.00 7.74
C ALA A 318 10.09 6.45 6.62
N GLN A 319 10.42 5.53 5.73
CA GLN A 319 11.19 5.75 4.49
C GLN A 319 10.25 5.90 3.27
N ALA A 320 9.05 5.34 3.40
CA ALA A 320 8.02 5.35 2.36
C ALA A 320 6.63 5.32 2.99
N THR A 321 5.62 5.47 2.17
CA THR A 321 4.21 5.59 2.50
C THR A 321 3.86 6.94 3.16
N TYR A 322 2.62 7.12 3.53
CA TYR A 322 2.15 8.25 4.34
C TYR A 322 1.61 7.78 5.70
N MET A 323 2.07 6.61 6.13
CA MET A 323 1.65 5.99 7.39
C MET A 323 2.82 5.92 8.36
N LEU A 324 2.52 5.99 9.66
CA LEU A 324 3.45 5.64 10.72
C LEU A 324 2.90 4.50 11.56
N TRP A 325 3.82 3.67 12.02
CA TRP A 325 3.59 2.59 12.94
C TRP A 325 4.02 3.01 14.34
N LEU A 326 3.09 2.98 15.29
CA LEU A 326 3.26 3.45 16.66
C LEU A 326 3.18 2.26 17.61
N ASP A 327 4.23 2.01 18.36
CA ASP A 327 4.30 0.97 19.39
C ASP A 327 4.04 1.57 20.78
N PHE A 328 3.03 1.05 21.46
CA PHE A 328 2.58 1.46 22.79
C PHE A 328 2.93 0.42 23.88
N SER A 329 3.78 -0.57 23.60
CA SER A 329 4.12 -1.66 24.51
C SER A 329 4.60 -1.18 25.89
N ALA A 330 5.30 -0.04 25.96
CA ALA A 330 5.76 0.56 27.19
C ALA A 330 4.65 1.07 28.13
N TYR A 331 3.40 1.11 27.67
CA TYR A 331 2.24 1.43 28.52
C TYR A 331 1.63 0.21 29.20
N ASN A 332 2.06 -1.01 28.85
CA ASN A 332 1.54 -2.27 29.39
C ASN A 332 0.01 -2.40 29.31
N LEU A 333 -0.59 -1.86 28.25
CA LEU A 333 -2.00 -2.01 27.93
C LEU A 333 -2.20 -3.19 26.98
N ASP A 334 -3.25 -3.95 27.15
CA ASP A 334 -3.69 -4.88 26.11
C ASP A 334 -4.29 -4.12 24.91
N ASN A 335 -4.49 -4.82 23.81
CA ASN A 335 -5.02 -4.20 22.59
C ASN A 335 -6.39 -3.55 22.76
N GLU A 336 -7.27 -4.15 23.55
CA GLU A 336 -8.62 -3.64 23.78
C GLU A 336 -8.57 -2.34 24.56
N SER A 337 -7.83 -2.32 25.67
CA SER A 337 -7.62 -1.13 26.50
C SER A 337 -6.93 0.00 25.73
N LEU A 338 -5.93 -0.31 24.90
CA LEU A 338 -5.25 0.66 24.05
C LEU A 338 -6.21 1.29 23.05
N ASN A 339 -7.00 0.48 22.35
CA ASN A 339 -7.99 0.97 21.38
C ASN A 339 -9.10 1.77 22.08
N HIS A 340 -9.60 1.30 23.22
CA HIS A 340 -10.60 2.03 23.98
C HIS A 340 -10.10 3.44 24.36
N LYS A 341 -8.89 3.55 24.91
CA LYS A 341 -8.28 4.84 25.24
C LYS A 341 -8.10 5.73 24.02
N MET A 342 -7.64 5.18 22.90
CA MET A 342 -7.45 5.94 21.67
C MET A 342 -8.77 6.46 21.10
N ILE A 343 -9.82 5.65 21.08
CA ILE A 343 -11.12 5.99 20.52
C ILE A 343 -11.92 6.89 21.45
N PHE A 344 -12.10 6.49 22.72
CA PHE A 344 -13.08 7.13 23.61
C PHE A 344 -12.48 8.26 24.43
N GLU A 345 -11.19 8.17 24.84
CA GLU A 345 -10.53 9.21 25.62
C GLU A 345 -9.79 10.22 24.72
N ALA A 346 -9.00 9.76 23.75
CA ALA A 346 -8.30 10.65 22.82
C ALA A 346 -9.20 11.12 21.65
N GLY A 347 -10.26 10.41 21.31
CA GLY A 347 -11.14 10.73 20.18
C GLY A 347 -10.45 10.57 18.84
N LEU A 348 -9.57 9.56 18.69
CA LEU A 348 -8.82 9.25 17.47
C LEU A 348 -9.21 7.89 16.92
N GLY A 349 -9.57 7.82 15.64
CA GLY A 349 -9.82 6.58 14.91
C GLY A 349 -8.57 6.14 14.14
N LEU A 350 -7.80 5.19 14.68
CA LEU A 350 -6.60 4.62 14.10
C LEU A 350 -6.81 3.14 13.75
N ASN A 351 -5.93 2.54 12.94
CA ASN A 351 -5.97 1.08 12.75
C ASN A 351 -5.31 0.35 13.92
N ASN A 352 -5.99 -0.72 14.36
CA ASN A 352 -5.47 -1.63 15.37
C ASN A 352 -4.34 -2.50 14.81
N GLY A 353 -3.23 -2.58 15.53
CA GLY A 353 -2.07 -3.38 15.14
C GLY A 353 -2.33 -4.87 15.06
N LYS A 354 -3.28 -5.39 15.83
CA LYS A 354 -3.67 -6.80 15.80
C LYS A 354 -4.11 -7.27 14.41
N GLU A 355 -4.77 -6.40 13.64
CA GLU A 355 -5.16 -6.71 12.26
C GLU A 355 -3.94 -6.91 11.35
N PHE A 356 -2.81 -6.28 11.67
CA PHE A 356 -1.54 -6.38 10.93
C PHE A 356 -0.64 -7.52 11.45
N GLY A 357 -1.07 -8.25 12.47
CA GLY A 357 -0.29 -9.32 13.10
C GLY A 357 0.66 -8.85 14.20
N ALA A 358 0.40 -7.69 14.86
CA ALA A 358 1.19 -7.21 15.99
C ALA A 358 0.29 -6.60 17.08
N GLU A 359 0.61 -6.90 18.33
CA GLU A 359 -0.13 -6.37 19.48
C GLU A 359 0.45 -5.05 19.98
N GLN A 360 -0.36 -4.29 20.73
CA GLN A 360 0.03 -3.03 21.37
C GLN A 360 0.55 -1.96 20.42
N CYS A 361 0.20 -2.07 19.14
CA CYS A 361 0.60 -1.15 18.10
C CYS A 361 -0.62 -0.53 17.39
N LEU A 362 -0.44 0.67 16.85
CA LEU A 362 -1.45 1.37 16.06
C LEU A 362 -0.81 1.95 14.79
N ARG A 363 -1.56 1.95 13.67
CA ARG A 363 -1.13 2.63 12.44
C ARG A 363 -1.90 3.94 12.27
N ILE A 364 -1.17 5.04 12.07
CA ILE A 364 -1.72 6.36 11.78
C ILE A 364 -1.45 6.77 10.33
N ASN A 365 -2.47 7.32 9.66
CA ASN A 365 -2.36 7.91 8.32
C ASN A 365 -2.10 9.42 8.42
N LEU A 366 -1.03 9.90 7.79
CA LEU A 366 -0.60 11.30 7.82
C LEU A 366 -0.81 12.04 6.49
N ALA A 367 -1.53 11.45 5.53
CA ALA A 367 -1.90 12.11 4.28
C ALA A 367 -3.13 13.01 4.46
N CYS A 368 -3.00 13.99 5.34
CA CYS A 368 -4.02 14.99 5.66
C CYS A 368 -3.37 16.37 5.93
N PRO A 369 -4.14 17.47 5.98
CA PRO A 369 -3.61 18.79 6.31
C PRO A 369 -2.85 18.81 7.63
N ARG A 370 -1.77 19.61 7.70
CA ARG A 370 -0.92 19.74 8.90
C ARG A 370 -1.74 20.05 10.17
N SER A 371 -2.75 20.88 10.05
CA SER A 371 -3.63 21.24 11.19
C SER A 371 -4.36 20.02 11.79
N VAL A 372 -4.69 19.01 10.96
CA VAL A 372 -5.28 17.75 11.41
C VAL A 372 -4.25 16.89 12.16
N VAL A 373 -3.02 16.84 11.66
CA VAL A 373 -1.92 16.14 12.32
C VAL A 373 -1.60 16.74 13.68
N VAL A 374 -1.54 18.08 13.78
CA VAL A 374 -1.33 18.79 15.05
C VAL A 374 -2.45 18.47 16.04
N GLU A 375 -3.71 18.54 15.60
CA GLU A 375 -4.86 18.19 16.44
C GLU A 375 -4.77 16.75 16.96
N ALA A 376 -4.39 15.80 16.10
CA ALA A 376 -4.23 14.41 16.51
C ALA A 376 -3.16 14.23 17.59
N MET A 377 -2.02 14.91 17.46
CA MET A 377 -0.95 14.85 18.46
C MET A 377 -1.37 15.47 19.80
N GLU A 378 -2.09 16.58 19.78
CA GLU A 378 -2.61 17.20 21.01
C GLU A 378 -3.69 16.34 21.68
N ARG A 379 -4.51 15.64 20.92
CA ARG A 379 -5.48 14.67 21.45
C ARG A 379 -4.75 13.48 22.11
N MET A 380 -3.74 12.92 21.46
CA MET A 380 -2.94 11.81 21.95
C MET A 380 -2.19 12.19 23.25
N LYS A 381 -1.62 13.39 23.29
CA LYS A 381 -0.93 13.92 24.48
C LYS A 381 -1.80 13.92 25.72
N ARG A 382 -3.07 14.34 25.61
CA ARG A 382 -4.00 14.41 26.76
C ARG A 382 -4.20 13.08 27.48
N VAL A 383 -3.95 11.96 26.78
CA VAL A 383 -4.22 10.61 27.28
C VAL A 383 -2.95 9.84 27.60
N PHE A 384 -1.86 10.11 26.88
CA PHE A 384 -0.64 9.29 26.90
C PHE A 384 0.62 10.04 27.40
N ALA A 385 0.53 11.33 27.74
CA ALA A 385 1.67 12.09 28.32
C ALA A 385 1.94 11.73 29.78
#